data_7a2a0437adc1c6ada0753a9415e95b12
#
_entry.id   7a2a0437adc1c6ada0753a9415e95b12
#
_cell.length_a   1.000
_cell.length_b   1.000
_cell.length_c   1.000
_cell.angle_alpha   90.00
_cell.angle_beta   90.00
_cell.angle_gamma   90.00
#
_symmetry.space_group_name_H-M   'P 1'
#
loop_
_entity.id
_entity.type
_entity.pdbx_description
1 polymer ?
#
loop_
_entity_poly.entity_id
_entity_poly.type
_entity_poly.pdbx_seq_one_letter_code
_entity_poly.pdbx_strand_id
1 'polypeptide(L)'
;KIKVMIKTVKMKDLKFDANLFRPMSTGRAIDAHFSSTRGIMRGTNYAIVGDPGVGKTTVMLDILADLHNRGQKVLFISGEMNSIDMYGYVKRYPKFGDLPILFMGDHCEENCLEVIEDVLIEGWDCVLIDSMAEIVNGVMDTTKGYMSSKKAESEILNLFERHNKAENIKEINTCFLVIKQVTKMGNFAGSNRFKHMMTGMAHMKFTPDGRIFYFSKNRRGGVHDARLFNLAPRNRVGWMGTLAMNEIE
;
A
#
# COMPACT_ATOMS: atom_id res chain seq x y z
N LYS A 1 -37.26 19.82 -8.06
CA LYS A 1 -35.92 19.45 -7.48
C LYS A 1 -36.18 19.04 -6.07
N ILE A 2 -35.99 17.74 -5.76
CA ILE A 2 -36.06 17.21 -4.39
C ILE A 2 -34.79 17.71 -3.68
N LYS A 3 -34.98 18.57 -2.67
CA LYS A 3 -33.88 19.08 -1.85
C LYS A 3 -33.42 17.95 -0.92
N VAL A 4 -32.28 17.32 -1.24
CA VAL A 4 -31.67 16.33 -0.34
C VAL A 4 -31.30 17.04 0.96
N MET A 5 -31.90 16.62 2.08
CA MET A 5 -31.58 17.16 3.39
C MET A 5 -30.16 16.69 3.79
N ILE A 6 -29.22 17.62 3.85
CA ILE A 6 -27.87 17.37 4.33
C ILE A 6 -27.95 17.17 5.86
N LYS A 7 -27.60 15.94 6.31
CA LYS A 7 -27.55 15.62 7.74
C LYS A 7 -26.15 15.89 8.28
N THR A 8 -26.07 16.60 9.39
CA THR A 8 -24.84 16.76 10.18
C THR A 8 -24.94 15.87 11.42
N VAL A 9 -23.79 15.35 11.86
CA VAL A 9 -23.68 14.56 13.11
C VAL A 9 -22.67 15.23 14.04
N LYS A 10 -22.85 15.09 15.35
CA LYS A 10 -21.84 15.54 16.32
C LYS A 10 -20.70 14.54 16.35
N MET A 11 -19.48 15.01 16.47
CA MET A 11 -18.28 14.12 16.49
C MET A 11 -18.37 13.05 17.58
N LYS A 12 -18.92 13.40 18.76
CA LYS A 12 -19.10 12.46 19.87
C LYS A 12 -20.10 11.33 19.60
N ASP A 13 -20.99 11.51 18.61
CA ASP A 13 -22.02 10.54 18.26
C ASP A 13 -21.54 9.56 17.17
N LEU A 14 -20.31 9.76 16.65
CA LEU A 14 -19.69 8.83 15.70
C LEU A 14 -19.35 7.52 16.40
N LYS A 15 -19.86 6.42 15.86
CA LYS A 15 -19.60 5.06 16.35
C LYS A 15 -18.79 4.31 15.32
N PHE A 16 -17.77 3.62 15.78
CA PHE A 16 -16.91 2.78 14.94
C PHE A 16 -16.73 1.42 15.62
N ASP A 17 -16.51 0.40 14.81
CA ASP A 17 -16.09 -0.91 15.32
C ASP A 17 -14.72 -0.78 16.02
N ALA A 18 -14.59 -1.39 17.19
CA ALA A 18 -13.34 -1.40 17.94
C ALA A 18 -12.18 -2.06 17.17
N ASN A 19 -12.48 -2.99 16.25
CA ASN A 19 -11.49 -3.65 15.41
C ASN A 19 -10.82 -2.70 14.43
N LEU A 20 -11.48 -1.61 14.01
CA LEU A 20 -10.89 -0.58 13.17
C LEU A 20 -9.63 0.03 13.80
N PHE A 21 -9.58 0.10 15.13
CA PHE A 21 -8.48 0.69 15.88
C PHE A 21 -7.42 -0.32 16.34
N ARG A 22 -7.61 -1.61 16.05
CA ARG A 22 -6.59 -2.64 16.30
C ARG A 22 -5.58 -2.64 15.17
N PRO A 23 -4.28 -2.35 15.44
CA PRO A 23 -3.26 -2.39 14.41
C PRO A 23 -3.00 -3.84 13.97
N MET A 24 -2.70 -4.01 12.69
CA MET A 24 -2.15 -5.23 12.14
C MET A 24 -0.64 -5.20 12.35
N SER A 25 -0.13 -6.10 13.16
CA SER A 25 1.30 -6.15 13.52
C SER A 25 2.05 -7.15 12.66
N THR A 26 3.22 -6.76 12.17
CA THR A 26 4.20 -7.67 11.57
C THR A 26 4.99 -8.43 12.65
N GLY A 27 4.91 -7.99 13.90
CA GLY A 27 5.73 -8.48 15.02
C GLY A 27 7.16 -7.99 14.96
N ARG A 28 7.44 -6.94 14.21
CA ARG A 28 8.80 -6.47 13.95
C ARG A 28 8.96 -4.98 14.29
N ALA A 29 10.20 -4.52 14.36
CA ALA A 29 10.53 -3.15 14.73
C ALA A 29 9.91 -2.09 13.82
N ILE A 30 9.63 -2.43 12.56
CA ILE A 30 8.99 -1.53 11.58
C ILE A 30 7.57 -1.11 11.98
N ASP A 31 6.87 -1.89 12.78
CA ASP A 31 5.52 -1.59 13.26
C ASP A 31 5.43 -0.22 13.95
N ALA A 32 6.50 0.18 14.64
CA ALA A 32 6.58 1.47 15.31
C ALA A 32 6.56 2.67 14.35
N HIS A 33 6.89 2.48 13.07
CA HIS A 33 6.87 3.53 12.06
C HIS A 33 5.48 3.73 11.45
N PHE A 34 4.65 2.67 11.38
CA PHE A 34 3.32 2.75 10.78
C PHE A 34 2.30 3.47 11.67
N SER A 35 2.39 3.32 12.98
CA SER A 35 1.48 4.02 13.91
C SER A 35 2.05 4.10 15.33
N SER A 36 1.49 5.03 16.11
CA SER A 36 1.77 5.13 17.56
C SER A 36 1.32 3.89 18.35
N THR A 37 0.38 3.12 17.81
CA THR A 37 -0.09 1.83 18.37
C THR A 37 0.69 0.63 17.87
N ARG A 38 1.78 0.83 17.11
CA ARG A 38 2.72 -0.17 16.62
C ARG A 38 2.08 -1.20 15.70
N GLY A 39 1.89 -0.81 14.44
CA GLY A 39 1.37 -1.63 13.36
C GLY A 39 0.59 -0.86 12.32
N ILE A 40 0.18 -1.55 11.28
CA ILE A 40 -0.56 -0.99 10.14
C ILE A 40 -2.03 -0.86 10.54
N MET A 41 -2.60 0.35 10.36
CA MET A 41 -3.99 0.60 10.73
C MET A 41 -4.94 0.18 9.61
N ARG A 42 -6.09 -0.38 10.00
CA ARG A 42 -7.17 -0.71 9.06
C ARG A 42 -7.80 0.56 8.48
N GLY A 43 -8.41 0.45 7.30
CA GLY A 43 -9.08 1.57 6.64
C GLY A 43 -8.14 2.73 6.29
N THR A 44 -6.88 2.44 5.96
CA THR A 44 -5.85 3.44 5.67
C THR A 44 -5.12 3.16 4.36
N ASN A 45 -4.50 4.19 3.80
CA ASN A 45 -3.71 4.08 2.59
C ASN A 45 -2.29 4.60 2.85
N TYR A 46 -1.28 3.81 2.53
CA TYR A 46 0.13 4.18 2.63
C TYR A 46 0.76 4.17 1.24
N ALA A 47 1.33 5.30 0.82
CA ALA A 47 2.17 5.36 -0.37
C ALA A 47 3.60 5.02 -0.01
N ILE A 48 4.24 4.16 -0.82
CA ILE A 48 5.64 3.79 -0.71
C ILE A 48 6.36 4.33 -1.94
N VAL A 49 7.21 5.31 -1.75
CA VAL A 49 7.98 5.95 -2.80
C VAL A 49 9.48 5.75 -2.55
N GLY A 50 10.27 5.77 -3.60
CA GLY A 50 11.72 5.63 -3.47
C GLY A 50 12.41 5.27 -4.76
N ASP A 51 13.72 5.27 -4.70
CA ASP A 51 14.60 5.06 -5.84
C ASP A 51 14.37 3.70 -6.52
N PRO A 52 14.58 3.62 -7.83
CA PRO A 52 14.62 2.33 -8.53
C PRO A 52 15.65 1.40 -7.86
N GLY A 53 15.29 0.13 -7.69
CA GLY A 53 16.20 -0.88 -7.13
C GLY A 53 16.45 -0.79 -5.61
N VAL A 54 15.87 0.18 -4.89
CA VAL A 54 16.05 0.28 -3.43
C VAL A 54 15.40 -0.88 -2.66
N GLY A 55 14.49 -1.62 -3.29
CA GLY A 55 13.84 -2.81 -2.72
C GLY A 55 12.41 -2.60 -2.23
N LYS A 56 11.67 -1.64 -2.78
CA LYS A 56 10.27 -1.35 -2.41
C LYS A 56 9.41 -2.61 -2.41
N THR A 57 9.35 -3.31 -3.53
CA THR A 57 8.59 -4.55 -3.69
C THR A 57 8.99 -5.60 -2.66
N THR A 58 10.30 -5.84 -2.50
CA THR A 58 10.81 -6.84 -1.55
C THR A 58 10.39 -6.52 -0.11
N VAL A 59 10.53 -5.26 0.31
CA VAL A 59 10.16 -4.82 1.67
C VAL A 59 8.66 -4.92 1.89
N MET A 60 7.85 -4.53 0.91
CA MET A 60 6.38 -4.60 1.04
C MET A 60 5.87 -6.04 1.03
N LEU A 61 6.44 -6.93 0.20
CA LEU A 61 6.13 -8.36 0.23
C LEU A 61 6.56 -9.00 1.56
N ASP A 62 7.70 -8.58 2.14
CA ASP A 62 8.16 -9.05 3.45
C ASP A 62 7.17 -8.67 4.57
N ILE A 63 6.67 -7.44 4.55
CA ILE A 63 5.63 -6.96 5.47
C ILE A 63 4.32 -7.73 5.25
N LEU A 64 3.89 -7.88 4.00
CA LEU A 64 2.64 -8.55 3.65
C LEU A 64 2.66 -10.03 4.11
N ALA A 65 3.80 -10.73 3.91
CA ALA A 65 3.98 -12.10 4.36
C ALA A 65 3.97 -12.21 5.89
N ASP A 66 4.57 -11.26 6.61
CA ASP A 66 4.50 -11.24 8.07
C ASP A 66 3.06 -11.04 8.57
N LEU A 67 2.26 -10.19 7.90
CA LEU A 67 0.83 -10.03 8.20
C LEU A 67 0.05 -11.32 7.91
N HIS A 68 0.30 -11.95 6.76
CA HIS A 68 -0.34 -13.22 6.38
C HIS A 68 -0.07 -14.32 7.42
N ASN A 69 1.19 -14.49 7.81
CA ASN A 69 1.60 -15.47 8.82
C ASN A 69 1.00 -15.21 10.22
N ARG A 70 0.45 -14.02 10.44
CA ARG A 70 -0.26 -13.64 11.67
C ARG A 70 -1.79 -13.67 11.51
N GLY A 71 -2.27 -14.31 10.44
CA GLY A 71 -3.68 -14.56 10.21
C GLY A 71 -4.45 -13.41 9.56
N GLN A 72 -3.76 -12.39 9.01
CA GLN A 72 -4.44 -11.37 8.22
C GLN A 72 -4.72 -11.89 6.80
N LYS A 73 -5.90 -11.60 6.27
CA LYS A 73 -6.25 -11.89 4.87
C LYS A 73 -5.62 -10.82 3.99
N VAL A 74 -4.57 -11.19 3.26
CA VAL A 74 -3.77 -10.25 2.45
C VAL A 74 -3.84 -10.59 0.98
N LEU A 75 -3.61 -9.58 0.13
CA LEU A 75 -3.55 -9.74 -1.33
C LEU A 75 -2.41 -8.91 -1.90
N PHE A 76 -1.72 -9.45 -2.89
CA PHE A 76 -0.79 -8.72 -3.74
C PHE A 76 -1.39 -8.55 -5.14
N ILE A 77 -1.55 -7.31 -5.61
CA ILE A 77 -1.93 -6.96 -6.98
C ILE A 77 -0.66 -6.49 -7.71
N SER A 78 -0.20 -7.30 -8.66
CA SER A 78 1.00 -7.04 -9.45
C SER A 78 0.63 -6.49 -10.83
N GLY A 79 1.02 -5.25 -11.10
CA GLY A 79 0.95 -4.63 -12.42
C GLY A 79 2.25 -4.72 -13.22
N GLU A 80 3.40 -4.94 -12.54
CA GLU A 80 4.72 -4.91 -13.18
C GLU A 80 5.31 -6.30 -13.42
N MET A 81 5.07 -7.25 -12.51
CA MET A 81 5.74 -8.55 -12.53
C MET A 81 4.79 -9.66 -12.95
N ASN A 82 5.34 -10.65 -13.62
CA ASN A 82 4.67 -11.89 -13.99
C ASN A 82 5.05 -13.06 -13.07
N SER A 83 4.50 -14.24 -13.34
CA SER A 83 4.75 -15.45 -12.54
C SER A 83 6.23 -15.91 -12.55
N ILE A 84 6.96 -15.64 -13.65
CA ILE A 84 8.39 -15.99 -13.76
C ILE A 84 9.22 -15.11 -12.83
N ASP A 85 8.94 -13.81 -12.80
CA ASP A 85 9.60 -12.87 -11.89
C ASP A 85 9.37 -13.27 -10.44
N MET A 86 8.10 -13.62 -10.10
CA MET A 86 7.72 -14.02 -8.75
C MET A 86 8.39 -15.31 -8.30
N TYR A 87 8.65 -16.26 -9.20
CA TYR A 87 9.42 -17.46 -8.87
C TYR A 87 10.81 -17.11 -8.31
N GLY A 88 11.48 -16.11 -8.90
CA GLY A 88 12.77 -15.62 -8.40
C GLY A 88 12.68 -14.98 -7.00
N TYR A 89 11.58 -14.31 -6.71
CA TYR A 89 11.31 -13.76 -5.36
C TYR A 89 11.07 -14.86 -4.35
N VAL A 90 10.20 -15.82 -4.63
CA VAL A 90 9.91 -16.96 -3.74
C VAL A 90 11.15 -17.79 -3.46
N LYS A 91 12.01 -18.01 -4.46
CA LYS A 91 13.27 -18.72 -4.27
C LYS A 91 14.22 -18.02 -3.28
N ARG A 92 14.24 -16.67 -3.27
CA ARG A 92 15.05 -15.89 -2.33
C ARG A 92 14.39 -15.72 -0.97
N TYR A 93 13.06 -15.61 -0.95
CA TYR A 93 12.24 -15.38 0.22
C TYR A 93 11.07 -16.39 0.23
N PRO A 94 11.30 -17.63 0.70
CA PRO A 94 10.29 -18.70 0.67
C PRO A 94 8.95 -18.33 1.32
N LYS A 95 8.95 -17.46 2.32
CA LYS A 95 7.73 -16.99 2.98
C LYS A 95 6.77 -16.20 2.07
N PHE A 96 7.21 -15.78 0.86
CA PHE A 96 6.33 -15.12 -0.10
C PHE A 96 5.46 -16.14 -0.86
N GLY A 97 5.81 -17.43 -0.80
CA GLY A 97 5.13 -18.48 -1.57
C GLY A 97 3.65 -18.68 -1.21
N ASP A 98 3.25 -18.31 0.00
CA ASP A 98 1.86 -18.46 0.47
C ASP A 98 1.02 -17.19 0.24
N LEU A 99 1.59 -16.13 -0.34
CA LEU A 99 0.86 -14.89 -0.59
C LEU A 99 -0.09 -15.05 -1.79
N PRO A 100 -1.40 -14.77 -1.62
CA PRO A 100 -2.31 -14.63 -2.76
C PRO A 100 -1.87 -13.48 -3.65
N ILE A 101 -1.83 -13.71 -4.97
CA ILE A 101 -1.44 -12.71 -5.96
C ILE A 101 -2.44 -12.65 -7.11
N LEU A 102 -2.73 -11.44 -7.57
CA LEU A 102 -3.41 -11.15 -8.83
C LEU A 102 -2.40 -10.55 -9.81
N PHE A 103 -2.14 -11.23 -10.91
CA PHE A 103 -1.33 -10.71 -12.01
C PHE A 103 -2.21 -9.94 -12.99
N MET A 104 -2.07 -8.62 -13.02
CA MET A 104 -2.86 -7.79 -13.96
C MET A 104 -2.54 -8.07 -15.43
N GLY A 105 -1.33 -8.54 -15.73
CA GLY A 105 -0.94 -8.94 -17.06
C GLY A 105 -1.74 -10.11 -17.64
N ASP A 106 -2.31 -10.95 -16.78
CA ASP A 106 -3.16 -12.08 -17.21
C ASP A 106 -4.59 -11.62 -17.60
N HIS A 107 -4.93 -10.36 -17.31
CA HIS A 107 -6.24 -9.73 -17.52
C HIS A 107 -6.19 -8.53 -18.46
N CYS A 108 -5.21 -8.48 -19.37
CA CYS A 108 -4.96 -7.30 -20.22
C CYS A 108 -6.07 -7.01 -21.23
N GLU A 109 -6.96 -7.96 -21.52
CA GLU A 109 -8.12 -7.80 -22.41
C GLU A 109 -9.41 -7.45 -21.63
N GLU A 110 -9.39 -7.56 -20.32
CA GLU A 110 -10.53 -7.27 -19.44
C GLU A 110 -10.48 -5.82 -18.94
N ASN A 111 -11.61 -5.32 -18.43
CA ASN A 111 -11.61 -3.99 -17.79
C ASN A 111 -10.82 -4.04 -16.48
N CYS A 112 -9.66 -3.40 -16.47
CA CYS A 112 -8.73 -3.43 -15.35
C CYS A 112 -9.40 -3.00 -14.01
N LEU A 113 -10.26 -1.99 -14.04
CA LEU A 113 -10.93 -1.50 -12.83
C LEU A 113 -11.96 -2.52 -12.31
N GLU A 114 -12.72 -3.16 -13.21
CA GLU A 114 -13.68 -4.21 -12.85
C GLU A 114 -12.97 -5.44 -12.26
N VAL A 115 -11.88 -5.90 -12.86
CA VAL A 115 -11.08 -7.01 -12.35
C VAL A 115 -10.58 -6.74 -10.92
N ILE A 116 -10.09 -5.53 -10.66
CA ILE A 116 -9.64 -5.14 -9.32
C ILE A 116 -10.82 -5.07 -8.36
N GLU A 117 -11.96 -4.52 -8.77
CA GLU A 117 -13.16 -4.46 -7.94
C GLU A 117 -13.68 -5.85 -7.56
N ASP A 118 -13.74 -6.77 -8.53
CA ASP A 118 -14.20 -8.15 -8.32
C ASP A 118 -13.33 -8.91 -7.30
N VAL A 119 -12.03 -8.70 -7.30
CA VAL A 119 -11.17 -9.34 -6.29
C VAL A 119 -11.27 -8.65 -4.93
N LEU A 120 -11.42 -7.32 -4.91
CA LEU A 120 -11.50 -6.56 -3.66
C LEU A 120 -12.82 -6.78 -2.92
N ILE A 121 -13.92 -7.05 -3.62
CA ILE A 121 -15.24 -7.29 -3.01
C ILE A 121 -15.24 -8.47 -2.03
N GLU A 122 -14.31 -9.40 -2.18
CA GLU A 122 -14.08 -10.52 -1.27
C GLU A 122 -13.70 -10.10 0.17
N GLY A 123 -13.26 -8.84 0.35
CA GLY A 123 -12.80 -8.29 1.62
C GLY A 123 -11.40 -8.79 2.03
N TRP A 124 -10.48 -7.86 2.19
CA TRP A 124 -9.07 -8.08 2.51
C TRP A 124 -8.64 -7.16 3.64
N ASP A 125 -7.81 -7.65 4.57
CA ASP A 125 -7.24 -6.83 5.64
C ASP A 125 -6.20 -5.84 5.09
N CYS A 126 -5.31 -6.33 4.22
CA CYS A 126 -4.24 -5.52 3.62
C CYS A 126 -4.02 -5.92 2.17
N VAL A 127 -3.98 -4.93 1.28
CA VAL A 127 -3.71 -5.11 -0.15
C VAL A 127 -2.46 -4.32 -0.53
N LEU A 128 -1.49 -5.00 -1.14
CA LEU A 128 -0.32 -4.38 -1.76
C LEU A 128 -0.57 -4.19 -3.25
N ILE A 129 -0.25 -3.00 -3.77
CA ILE A 129 -0.31 -2.66 -5.20
C ILE A 129 1.08 -2.24 -5.67
N ASP A 130 1.59 -2.93 -6.69
CA ASP A 130 2.87 -2.67 -7.34
C ASP A 130 2.78 -2.79 -8.87
N SER A 131 2.74 -1.65 -9.59
CA SER A 131 2.74 -0.30 -9.07
C SER A 131 1.46 0.45 -9.46
N MET A 132 1.20 1.57 -8.76
CA MET A 132 0.06 2.45 -9.09
C MET A 132 0.10 2.96 -10.53
N ALA A 133 1.30 3.18 -11.09
CA ALA A 133 1.45 3.66 -12.46
C ALA A 133 0.92 2.64 -13.48
N GLU A 134 1.26 1.37 -13.31
CA GLU A 134 0.80 0.30 -14.20
C GLU A 134 -0.70 0.04 -14.10
N ILE A 135 -1.26 0.12 -12.88
CA ILE A 135 -2.72 0.03 -12.71
C ILE A 135 -3.43 1.21 -13.39
N VAL A 136 -2.90 2.43 -13.25
CA VAL A 136 -3.46 3.61 -13.95
C VAL A 136 -3.42 3.42 -15.46
N ASN A 137 -2.29 2.93 -16.01
CA ASN A 137 -2.16 2.63 -17.43
C ASN A 137 -3.19 1.56 -17.86
N GLY A 138 -3.28 0.45 -17.13
CA GLY A 138 -4.24 -0.61 -17.42
C GLY A 138 -5.69 -0.13 -17.42
N VAL A 139 -6.08 0.74 -16.48
CA VAL A 139 -7.42 1.34 -16.46
C VAL A 139 -7.66 2.25 -17.67
N MET A 140 -6.65 3.03 -18.10
CA MET A 140 -6.75 3.86 -19.28
C MET A 140 -6.91 3.02 -20.55
N ASP A 141 -6.11 1.98 -20.69
CA ASP A 141 -6.03 1.15 -21.90
C ASP A 141 -7.28 0.27 -22.09
N THR A 142 -7.86 -0.21 -20.99
CA THR A 142 -9.02 -1.11 -21.03
C THR A 142 -10.37 -0.40 -20.92
N THR A 143 -10.39 0.91 -20.65
CA THR A 143 -11.64 1.70 -20.60
C THR A 143 -12.11 2.05 -22.02
N LYS A 144 -13.40 1.82 -22.32
CA LYS A 144 -14.00 2.25 -23.58
C LYS A 144 -14.03 3.77 -23.66
N GLY A 145 -13.42 4.32 -24.71
CA GLY A 145 -13.31 5.75 -24.96
C GLY A 145 -12.09 6.38 -24.27
N TYR A 146 -11.96 7.71 -24.37
CA TYR A 146 -10.81 8.42 -23.81
C TYR A 146 -10.92 8.58 -22.30
N MET A 147 -9.89 8.13 -21.58
CA MET A 147 -9.73 8.36 -20.15
C MET A 147 -8.36 9.00 -19.88
N SER A 148 -8.33 10.11 -19.18
CA SER A 148 -7.06 10.72 -18.75
C SER A 148 -6.48 9.98 -17.55
N SER A 149 -5.15 9.97 -17.43
CA SER A 149 -4.44 9.38 -16.28
C SER A 149 -4.94 9.92 -14.93
N LYS A 150 -5.25 11.22 -14.85
CA LYS A 150 -5.83 11.84 -13.65
C LYS A 150 -7.22 11.29 -13.31
N LYS A 151 -8.05 10.99 -14.32
CA LYS A 151 -9.37 10.38 -14.09
C LYS A 151 -9.22 8.93 -13.68
N ALA A 152 -8.38 8.15 -14.34
CA ALA A 152 -8.08 6.77 -13.99
C ALA A 152 -7.56 6.66 -12.54
N GLU A 153 -6.57 7.48 -12.16
CA GLU A 153 -6.09 7.55 -10.76
C GLU A 153 -7.24 7.89 -9.80
N SER A 154 -8.14 8.79 -10.18
CA SER A 154 -9.29 9.17 -9.34
C SER A 154 -10.27 8.01 -9.13
N GLU A 155 -10.56 7.21 -10.15
CA GLU A 155 -11.47 6.04 -10.03
C GLU A 155 -10.84 4.96 -9.14
N ILE A 156 -9.54 4.68 -9.28
CA ILE A 156 -8.83 3.76 -8.40
C ILE A 156 -8.88 4.25 -6.93
N LEU A 157 -8.69 5.55 -6.71
CA LEU A 157 -8.75 6.11 -5.36
C LEU A 157 -10.17 6.06 -4.77
N ASN A 158 -11.23 6.21 -5.59
CA ASN A 158 -12.61 6.00 -5.16
C ASN A 158 -12.83 4.55 -4.71
N LEU A 159 -12.27 3.59 -5.45
CA LEU A 159 -12.32 2.17 -5.09
C LEU A 159 -11.65 1.92 -3.74
N PHE A 160 -10.45 2.47 -3.51
CA PHE A 160 -9.79 2.36 -2.21
C PHE A 160 -10.65 2.94 -1.09
N GLU A 161 -11.23 4.13 -1.28
CA GLU A 161 -12.07 4.78 -0.27
C GLU A 161 -13.28 3.92 0.12
N ARG A 162 -13.94 3.26 -0.83
CA ARG A 162 -15.06 2.35 -0.57
C ARG A 162 -14.59 1.18 0.32
N HIS A 163 -13.51 0.53 -0.05
CA HIS A 163 -12.98 -0.60 0.73
C HIS A 163 -12.35 -0.20 2.07
N ASN A 164 -11.79 1.02 2.19
CA ASN A 164 -11.42 1.56 3.50
C ASN A 164 -12.63 1.67 4.45
N LYS A 165 -13.83 1.90 3.89
CA LYS A 165 -15.10 1.99 4.62
C LYS A 165 -15.83 0.65 4.77
N ALA A 166 -15.16 -0.44 4.45
CA ALA A 166 -15.71 -1.80 4.54
C ALA A 166 -16.85 -2.09 3.55
N GLU A 167 -16.89 -1.42 2.40
CA GLU A 167 -17.86 -1.71 1.34
C GLU A 167 -17.43 -2.96 0.55
N ASN A 168 -17.48 -4.13 1.22
CA ASN A 168 -17.18 -5.45 0.68
C ASN A 168 -17.96 -6.53 1.42
N ILE A 169 -18.00 -7.77 0.89
CA ILE A 169 -18.82 -8.87 1.41
C ILE A 169 -18.52 -9.19 2.87
N LYS A 170 -17.28 -9.01 3.32
CA LYS A 170 -16.85 -9.33 4.69
C LYS A 170 -16.89 -8.15 5.65
N GLU A 171 -17.32 -6.97 5.17
CA GLU A 171 -17.33 -5.72 5.95
C GLU A 171 -15.97 -5.40 6.61
N ILE A 172 -14.87 -5.68 5.87
CA ILE A 172 -13.49 -5.46 6.33
C ILE A 172 -13.02 -4.08 5.88
N ASN A 173 -12.50 -3.28 6.81
CA ASN A 173 -11.82 -2.02 6.51
C ASN A 173 -10.43 -2.30 5.94
N THR A 174 -10.31 -2.36 4.62
CA THR A 174 -9.08 -2.70 3.92
C THR A 174 -8.03 -1.60 4.07
N CYS A 175 -6.79 -1.97 4.32
CA CYS A 175 -5.62 -1.11 4.19
C CYS A 175 -4.97 -1.32 2.83
N PHE A 176 -4.54 -0.23 2.17
CA PHE A 176 -3.77 -0.31 0.92
C PHE A 176 -2.33 0.17 1.13
N LEU A 177 -1.38 -0.68 0.73
CA LEU A 177 0.03 -0.35 0.57
C LEU A 177 0.28 -0.15 -0.93
N VAL A 178 0.64 1.07 -1.34
CA VAL A 178 0.67 1.44 -2.76
C VAL A 178 2.08 1.87 -3.14
N ILE A 179 2.76 1.06 -3.94
CA ILE A 179 4.05 1.44 -4.48
C ILE A 179 3.85 2.43 -5.63
N LYS A 180 4.56 3.55 -5.54
CA LYS A 180 4.57 4.58 -6.56
C LYS A 180 6.00 4.96 -6.92
N GLN A 181 6.27 5.01 -8.22
CA GLN A 181 7.57 5.43 -8.72
C GLN A 181 7.74 6.95 -8.55
N VAL A 182 8.97 7.39 -8.34
CA VAL A 182 9.35 8.79 -8.41
C VAL A 182 9.71 9.17 -9.84
N THR A 183 9.52 10.44 -10.22
CA THR A 183 10.03 10.95 -11.49
C THR A 183 11.54 10.93 -11.51
N LYS A 184 12.16 11.01 -12.71
CA LYS A 184 13.64 11.11 -12.89
C LYS A 184 14.27 12.25 -12.09
N MET A 185 13.49 13.26 -11.70
CA MET A 185 13.94 14.39 -10.89
C MET A 185 13.71 14.18 -9.37
N GLY A 186 13.37 12.96 -8.94
CA GLY A 186 13.10 12.65 -7.53
C GLY A 186 11.77 13.20 -7.01
N ASN A 187 10.98 13.88 -7.86
CA ASN A 187 9.70 14.43 -7.46
C ASN A 187 8.61 13.35 -7.44
N PHE A 188 7.68 13.50 -6.52
CA PHE A 188 6.51 12.63 -6.44
C PHE A 188 5.63 12.82 -7.70
N ALA A 189 5.49 11.76 -8.50
CA ALA A 189 4.58 11.73 -9.64
C ALA A 189 3.16 11.33 -9.16
N GLY A 190 2.31 12.31 -8.85
CA GLY A 190 0.94 12.04 -8.45
C GLY A 190 0.10 13.29 -8.29
N SER A 191 -1.22 13.12 -8.37
CA SER A 191 -2.15 14.22 -8.16
C SER A 191 -2.16 14.69 -6.70
N ASN A 192 -2.60 15.93 -6.47
CA ASN A 192 -2.83 16.42 -5.11
C ASN A 192 -3.86 15.55 -4.37
N ARG A 193 -4.86 15.01 -5.09
CA ARG A 193 -5.84 14.10 -4.53
C ARG A 193 -5.19 12.84 -3.96
N PHE A 194 -4.26 12.22 -4.70
CA PHE A 194 -3.51 11.07 -4.21
C PHE A 194 -2.80 11.40 -2.89
N LYS A 195 -2.04 12.50 -2.84
CA LYS A 195 -1.36 12.92 -1.60
C LYS A 195 -2.32 13.11 -0.43
N HIS A 196 -3.51 13.69 -0.69
CA HIS A 196 -4.51 13.93 0.36
C HIS A 196 -5.13 12.63 0.87
N MET A 197 -5.37 11.66 0.01
CA MET A 197 -5.97 10.37 0.39
C MET A 197 -5.00 9.44 1.12
N MET A 198 -3.68 9.62 0.94
CA MET A 198 -2.70 8.82 1.67
C MET A 198 -2.67 9.21 3.15
N THR A 199 -2.85 8.22 4.01
CA THR A 199 -2.68 8.33 5.47
C THR A 199 -1.22 8.57 5.82
N GLY A 200 -0.31 7.85 5.16
CA GLY A 200 1.12 8.00 5.28
C GLY A 200 1.84 7.96 3.93
N MET A 201 2.99 8.61 3.88
CA MET A 201 3.92 8.58 2.74
C MET A 201 5.27 8.11 3.25
N ALA A 202 5.59 6.86 2.94
CA ALA A 202 6.86 6.24 3.26
C ALA A 202 7.86 6.46 2.13
N HIS A 203 9.09 6.74 2.49
CA HIS A 203 10.21 6.91 1.57
C HIS A 203 11.26 5.84 1.80
N MET A 204 11.81 5.35 0.70
CA MET A 204 12.93 4.42 0.70
C MET A 204 14.05 5.00 -0.15
N LYS A 205 15.25 5.13 0.43
CA LYS A 205 16.41 5.76 -0.23
C LYS A 205 17.67 4.94 0.04
N PHE A 206 18.65 5.13 -0.84
CA PHE A 206 20.04 4.77 -0.55
C PHE A 206 20.71 5.91 0.22
N THR A 207 21.51 5.55 1.20
CA THR A 207 22.41 6.45 1.93
C THR A 207 23.80 5.81 2.03
N PRO A 208 24.85 6.56 2.43
CA PRO A 208 26.15 5.96 2.70
C PRO A 208 26.12 4.83 3.72
N ASP A 209 25.20 4.90 4.70
CA ASP A 209 25.03 3.90 5.76
C ASP A 209 24.20 2.69 5.32
N GLY A 210 23.61 2.74 4.14
CA GLY A 210 22.76 1.66 3.61
C GLY A 210 21.44 2.13 3.07
N ARG A 211 20.42 1.27 3.16
CA ARG A 211 19.05 1.61 2.75
C ARG A 211 18.24 2.05 3.95
N ILE A 212 17.44 3.10 3.78
CA ILE A 212 16.58 3.64 4.82
C ILE A 212 15.11 3.61 4.41
N PHE A 213 14.25 3.48 5.42
CA PHE A 213 12.80 3.61 5.34
C PHE A 213 12.33 4.63 6.38
N TYR A 214 11.57 5.64 5.95
CA TYR A 214 11.00 6.64 6.85
C TYR A 214 9.68 7.21 6.31
N PHE A 215 8.88 7.84 7.18
CA PHE A 215 7.67 8.53 6.78
C PHE A 215 7.90 10.05 6.74
N SER A 216 7.66 10.70 5.59
CA SER A 216 7.57 12.16 5.48
C SER A 216 6.22 12.70 5.96
N LYS A 217 5.20 11.84 5.98
CA LYS A 217 3.85 12.13 6.45
C LYS A 217 3.27 10.86 7.04
N ASN A 218 2.72 10.94 8.26
CA ASN A 218 1.94 9.85 8.83
C ASN A 218 0.88 10.40 9.79
N ARG A 219 -0.41 10.27 9.42
CA ARG A 219 -1.55 10.72 10.23
C ARG A 219 -1.85 9.80 11.41
N ARG A 220 -1.23 8.64 11.49
CA ARG A 220 -1.41 7.66 12.59
C ARG A 220 -0.30 7.74 13.64
N GLY A 221 0.58 8.72 13.52
CA GLY A 221 1.75 8.84 14.38
C GLY A 221 2.80 7.80 13.99
N GLY A 222 3.64 7.47 14.93
CA GLY A 222 4.75 6.54 14.73
C GLY A 222 6.10 7.22 14.88
N VAL A 223 7.18 6.45 14.75
CA VAL A 223 8.55 6.95 14.84
C VAL A 223 8.89 7.75 13.60
N HIS A 224 9.46 8.94 13.78
CA HIS A 224 9.87 9.83 12.68
C HIS A 224 11.25 9.53 12.15
N ASP A 225 12.15 8.96 12.97
CA ASP A 225 13.49 8.60 12.55
C ASP A 225 13.47 7.57 11.41
N ALA A 226 14.48 7.59 10.57
CA ALA A 226 14.61 6.62 9.51
C ALA A 226 15.10 5.27 10.05
N ARG A 227 14.48 4.19 9.58
CA ARG A 227 14.89 2.82 9.89
C ARG A 227 15.85 2.32 8.82
N LEU A 228 17.05 1.92 9.24
CA LEU A 228 17.97 1.20 8.38
C LEU A 228 17.46 -0.21 8.09
N PHE A 229 17.67 -0.69 6.87
CA PHE A 229 17.34 -2.05 6.48
C PHE A 229 18.31 -2.62 5.45
N ASN A 230 18.39 -3.93 5.37
CA ASN A 230 19.09 -4.65 4.31
C ASN A 230 18.23 -5.80 3.74
N LEU A 231 18.57 -6.20 2.52
CA LEU A 231 17.91 -7.27 1.78
C LEU A 231 18.77 -8.56 1.73
N ALA A 232 19.91 -8.57 2.43
CA ALA A 232 20.86 -9.67 2.42
C ALA A 232 20.41 -10.90 3.20
N PRO A 233 19.68 -10.80 4.35
CA PRO A 233 19.21 -11.96 5.06
C PRO A 233 18.33 -12.84 4.17
N ARG A 234 18.57 -14.14 4.19
CA ARG A 234 17.68 -15.11 3.58
C ARG A 234 16.36 -15.11 4.35
N ASN A 235 15.24 -15.21 3.66
CA ASN A 235 13.89 -15.36 4.19
C ASN A 235 13.22 -14.11 4.79
N ARG A 236 13.89 -12.99 4.99
CA ARG A 236 13.27 -11.75 5.50
C ARG A 236 14.14 -10.51 5.28
N VAL A 237 13.50 -9.34 5.28
CA VAL A 237 14.20 -8.04 5.36
C VAL A 237 14.85 -7.88 6.74
N GLY A 238 16.09 -7.49 6.79
CA GLY A 238 16.82 -7.17 8.02
C GLY A 238 16.57 -5.73 8.45
N TRP A 239 15.69 -5.50 9.44
CA TRP A 239 15.51 -4.20 10.06
C TRP A 239 16.61 -3.96 11.10
N MET A 240 17.34 -2.86 10.94
CA MET A 240 18.49 -2.48 11.77
C MET A 240 18.17 -1.28 12.67
N GLY A 241 19.17 -0.53 13.08
CA GLY A 241 19.03 0.68 13.88
C GLY A 241 18.29 1.83 13.17
N THR A 242 18.11 2.93 13.86
CA THR A 242 17.52 4.17 13.33
C THR A 242 18.60 5.22 13.12
N LEU A 243 18.40 6.08 12.12
CA LEU A 243 19.12 7.32 11.90
C LEU A 243 18.18 8.48 12.18
N ALA A 244 18.67 9.49 12.87
CA ALA A 244 17.90 10.72 13.06
C ALA A 244 17.69 11.44 11.71
N MET A 245 16.55 12.09 11.52
CA MET A 245 16.24 12.74 10.23
C MET A 245 17.22 13.86 9.86
N ASN A 246 17.83 14.54 10.84
CA ASN A 246 18.86 15.56 10.62
C ASN A 246 20.20 14.97 10.12
N GLU A 247 20.39 13.66 10.14
CA GLU A 247 21.57 12.96 9.63
C GLU A 247 21.37 12.50 8.17
N ILE A 248 20.17 12.72 7.60
CA ILE A 248 19.78 12.20 6.28
C ILE A 248 19.70 13.33 5.22
N GLU A 249 19.55 14.58 5.65
CA GLU A 249 19.55 15.76 4.80
C GLU A 249 20.99 16.19 4.44
#